data_d33fe5e8a738eed44fed3da6d7df062a
#
_entry.id   d33fe5e8a738eed44fed3da6d7df062a
#
_cell.length_a   1.000
_cell.length_b   1.000
_cell.length_c   1.000
_cell.angle_alpha   90.00
_cell.angle_beta   90.00
_cell.angle_gamma   90.00
#
_symmetry.space_group_name_H-M   'P 1'
#
loop_
_entity.id
_entity.type
_entity.pdbx_description
1 polymer ?
#
loop_
_entity_poly.entity_id
_entity_poly.type
_entity_poly.pdbx_seq_one_letter_code
_entity_poly.pdbx_strand_id
1 'polypeptide(L)'
;MNGPSGLRLATCFGLAVVLPAAQTPPTAHPRDEWRVIAKECRDVLPAQAKIRACLNLLSDRRLAPAYLAPINAEISSTFQGLRDYGNAIKYKKIEIAHANTAVEQPSASSEALPASFGAMSLRYLELGTLQSLNRLAFFDSQSDEARRDATEEQSNYNQALSYNPMNYRAYRYRAEIRSLFCDRASAAQDMEAAVRFAEQAGDQDAARDYKHVTLSACIPAWRRD
;
A
#
# COMPACT_ATOMS: atom_id res chain seq x y z
N MET A 1 29.72 9.81 -93.12
CA MET A 1 30.83 8.94 -92.77
C MET A 1 30.69 8.63 -91.27
N ASN A 2 30.43 7.47 -91.02
CA ASN A 2 30.21 6.59 -89.89
C ASN A 2 31.04 6.89 -88.62
N GLY A 3 30.36 6.94 -87.46
CA GLY A 3 30.97 6.76 -86.16
C GLY A 3 30.01 6.07 -85.23
N PRO A 4 30.44 5.10 -84.45
CA PRO A 4 29.56 4.13 -83.86
C PRO A 4 29.01 4.47 -82.46
N SER A 5 27.87 3.90 -82.25
CA SER A 5 27.07 3.93 -81.05
C SER A 5 27.80 3.35 -79.83
N GLY A 6 27.90 4.12 -78.76
CA GLY A 6 28.34 3.63 -77.44
C GLY A 6 27.15 3.29 -76.50
N LEU A 7 26.93 2.04 -76.29
CA LEU A 7 25.94 1.48 -75.38
C LEU A 7 26.43 1.68 -73.94
N ARG A 8 25.76 2.51 -73.13
CA ARG A 8 26.02 2.63 -71.70
C ARG A 8 25.13 1.65 -70.93
N LEU A 9 25.74 0.68 -70.32
CA LEU A 9 25.13 -0.18 -69.33
C LEU A 9 24.86 0.63 -68.04
N ALA A 10 23.59 0.77 -67.68
CA ALA A 10 23.17 1.28 -66.42
C ALA A 10 23.19 0.18 -65.39
N THR A 11 24.15 0.22 -64.49
CA THR A 11 24.20 -0.65 -63.28
C THR A 11 23.16 -0.17 -62.25
N CYS A 12 22.07 -0.90 -62.14
CA CYS A 12 21.11 -0.72 -61.05
C CYS A 12 21.74 -1.23 -59.75
N PHE A 13 22.15 -0.31 -58.88
CA PHE A 13 22.43 -0.62 -57.48
C PHE A 13 21.10 -0.83 -56.74
N GLY A 14 20.82 -2.08 -56.45
CA GLY A 14 19.71 -2.48 -55.59
C GLY A 14 20.01 -2.03 -54.15
N LEU A 15 19.34 -0.97 -53.69
CA LEU A 15 19.28 -0.64 -52.28
C LEU A 15 18.45 -1.72 -51.58
N ALA A 16 19.10 -2.64 -50.87
CA ALA A 16 18.45 -3.54 -49.93
C ALA A 16 17.95 -2.70 -48.76
N VAL A 17 16.64 -2.46 -48.72
CA VAL A 17 15.98 -1.89 -47.53
C VAL A 17 15.99 -2.96 -46.44
N VAL A 18 16.94 -2.83 -45.52
CA VAL A 18 16.91 -3.61 -44.29
C VAL A 18 15.76 -3.09 -43.46
N LEU A 19 14.63 -3.75 -43.51
CA LEU A 19 13.53 -3.53 -42.60
C LEU A 19 14.04 -3.82 -41.16
N PRO A 20 13.86 -2.87 -40.19
CA PRO A 20 14.20 -3.19 -38.81
C PRO A 20 13.35 -4.38 -38.35
N ALA A 21 14.03 -5.40 -37.83
CA ALA A 21 13.36 -6.56 -37.24
C ALA A 21 12.29 -6.07 -36.27
N ALA A 22 11.05 -6.48 -36.51
CA ALA A 22 9.93 -6.20 -35.62
C ALA A 22 10.34 -6.65 -34.21
N GLN A 23 10.53 -5.67 -33.32
CA GLN A 23 10.77 -5.97 -31.92
C GLN A 23 9.54 -6.69 -31.40
N THR A 24 9.67 -7.98 -31.13
CA THR A 24 8.64 -8.75 -30.44
C THR A 24 8.31 -8.00 -29.15
N PRO A 25 7.02 -7.74 -28.88
CA PRO A 25 6.64 -7.12 -27.63
C PRO A 25 7.20 -7.98 -26.47
N PRO A 26 7.75 -7.37 -25.41
CA PRO A 26 8.32 -8.11 -24.31
C PRO A 26 7.26 -9.07 -23.77
N THR A 27 7.55 -10.36 -23.82
CA THR A 27 6.71 -11.39 -23.25
C THR A 27 6.53 -11.11 -21.76
N ALA A 28 5.28 -11.14 -21.30
CA ALA A 28 4.98 -11.01 -19.87
C ALA A 28 5.81 -12.05 -19.10
N HIS A 29 6.39 -11.64 -17.97
CA HIS A 29 7.17 -12.54 -17.12
C HIS A 29 6.34 -13.79 -16.77
N PRO A 30 6.85 -15.01 -16.94
CA PRO A 30 6.19 -16.21 -16.48
C PRO A 30 5.91 -16.12 -14.96
N ARG A 31 4.85 -16.78 -14.49
CA ARG A 31 4.48 -16.79 -13.06
C ARG A 31 5.62 -17.25 -12.13
N ASP A 32 6.57 -18.00 -12.64
CA ASP A 32 7.71 -18.50 -11.87
C ASP A 32 8.81 -17.45 -11.69
N GLU A 33 9.00 -16.54 -12.64
CA GLU A 33 9.95 -15.42 -12.47
C GLU A 33 9.49 -14.44 -11.37
N TRP A 34 8.18 -14.24 -11.18
CA TRP A 34 7.66 -13.44 -10.08
C TRP A 34 8.13 -13.94 -8.70
N ARG A 35 8.16 -15.25 -8.47
CA ARG A 35 8.61 -15.83 -7.20
C ARG A 35 10.08 -15.54 -6.95
N VAL A 36 10.91 -15.55 -7.99
CA VAL A 36 12.35 -15.20 -7.91
C VAL A 36 12.51 -13.70 -7.61
N ILE A 37 11.82 -12.86 -8.34
CA ILE A 37 11.84 -11.40 -8.21
C ILE A 37 11.32 -10.96 -6.83
N ALA A 38 10.20 -11.53 -6.38
CA ALA A 38 9.67 -11.27 -5.04
C ALA A 38 10.62 -11.78 -3.95
N LYS A 39 11.35 -12.85 -4.22
CA LYS A 39 12.38 -13.37 -3.31
C LYS A 39 13.53 -12.39 -3.17
N GLU A 40 14.06 -11.84 -4.26
CA GLU A 40 15.12 -10.84 -4.21
C GLU A 40 14.72 -9.60 -3.40
N CYS A 41 13.51 -9.05 -3.65
CA CYS A 41 12.99 -7.92 -2.89
C CYS A 41 12.75 -8.27 -1.41
N ARG A 42 12.34 -9.50 -1.08
CA ARG A 42 12.01 -9.93 0.28
C ARG A 42 13.22 -10.34 1.10
N ASP A 43 14.14 -11.08 0.49
CA ASP A 43 15.20 -11.79 1.19
C ASP A 43 16.53 -11.01 1.24
N VAL A 44 16.63 -9.86 0.52
CA VAL A 44 17.86 -9.06 0.49
C VAL A 44 18.07 -8.34 1.83
N LEU A 45 19.22 -8.54 2.43
CA LEU A 45 19.71 -7.84 3.64
C LEU A 45 21.02 -7.10 3.29
N PRO A 46 21.28 -5.91 3.82
CA PRO A 46 20.50 -5.11 4.78
C PRO A 46 19.34 -4.33 4.17
N ALA A 47 18.54 -3.67 5.01
CA ALA A 47 17.29 -2.99 4.65
C ALA A 47 17.42 -2.02 3.45
N GLN A 48 18.50 -1.23 3.36
CA GLN A 48 18.72 -0.31 2.23
C GLN A 48 18.95 -1.06 0.91
N ALA A 49 19.58 -2.22 0.93
CA ALA A 49 19.77 -3.05 -0.26
C ALA A 49 18.43 -3.64 -0.70
N LYS A 50 17.61 -4.08 0.26
CA LYS A 50 16.24 -4.54 0.03
C LYS A 50 15.37 -3.46 -0.61
N ILE A 51 15.35 -2.24 -0.07
CA ILE A 51 14.62 -1.12 -0.65
C ILE A 51 15.08 -0.87 -2.08
N ARG A 52 16.39 -0.82 -2.36
CA ARG A 52 16.92 -0.63 -3.72
C ARG A 52 16.47 -1.73 -4.68
N ALA A 53 16.54 -3.00 -4.25
CA ALA A 53 16.08 -4.14 -5.06
C ALA A 53 14.60 -4.00 -5.41
N CYS A 54 13.75 -3.70 -4.43
CA CYS A 54 12.31 -3.48 -4.64
C CYS A 54 12.03 -2.29 -5.57
N LEU A 55 12.74 -1.17 -5.42
CA LEU A 55 12.59 0.00 -6.30
C LEU A 55 13.04 -0.29 -7.73
N ASN A 56 14.10 -1.07 -7.92
CA ASN A 56 14.53 -1.51 -9.25
C ASN A 56 13.43 -2.36 -9.92
N LEU A 57 12.77 -3.23 -9.17
CA LEU A 57 11.63 -4.01 -9.69
C LEU A 57 10.47 -3.12 -10.12
N LEU A 58 10.11 -2.11 -9.31
CA LEU A 58 9.05 -1.15 -9.66
C LEU A 58 9.38 -0.34 -10.92
N SER A 59 10.66 -0.19 -11.28
CA SER A 59 11.09 0.49 -12.50
C SER A 59 11.01 -0.38 -13.76
N ASP A 60 10.85 -1.71 -13.62
CA ASP A 60 10.70 -2.62 -14.77
C ASP A 60 9.32 -2.46 -15.41
N ARG A 61 9.30 -1.92 -16.62
CA ARG A 61 8.06 -1.72 -17.39
C ARG A 61 7.31 -3.01 -17.74
N ARG A 62 7.96 -4.18 -17.59
CA ARG A 62 7.36 -5.49 -17.83
C ARG A 62 6.62 -6.03 -16.60
N LEU A 63 6.76 -5.36 -15.46
CA LEU A 63 6.13 -5.77 -14.21
C LEU A 63 4.61 -5.71 -14.36
N ALA A 64 3.96 -6.86 -14.13
CA ALA A 64 2.51 -6.92 -14.20
C ALA A 64 1.87 -6.13 -13.04
N PRO A 65 0.75 -5.42 -13.27
CA PRO A 65 0.09 -4.58 -12.26
C PRO A 65 -0.22 -5.31 -10.95
N ALA A 66 -0.51 -6.60 -11.00
CA ALA A 66 -0.80 -7.42 -9.82
C ALA A 66 0.36 -7.48 -8.79
N TYR A 67 1.58 -7.14 -9.20
CA TYR A 67 2.75 -7.17 -8.33
C TYR A 67 3.08 -5.82 -7.68
N LEU A 68 2.44 -4.73 -8.13
CA LEU A 68 2.72 -3.40 -7.63
C LEU A 68 2.34 -3.24 -6.15
N ALA A 69 1.18 -3.75 -5.74
CA ALA A 69 0.75 -3.68 -4.35
C ALA A 69 1.68 -4.49 -3.41
N PRO A 70 1.98 -5.78 -3.64
CA PRO A 70 2.90 -6.54 -2.79
C PRO A 70 4.30 -5.94 -2.66
N ILE A 71 4.88 -5.39 -3.74
CA ILE A 71 6.21 -4.78 -3.69
C ILE A 71 6.18 -3.49 -2.86
N ASN A 72 5.15 -2.66 -3.01
CA ASN A 72 5.00 -1.45 -2.20
C ASN A 72 4.74 -1.78 -0.71
N ALA A 73 4.04 -2.87 -0.41
CA ALA A 73 3.88 -3.39 0.96
C ALA A 73 5.23 -3.73 1.58
N GLU A 74 6.09 -4.42 0.82
CA GLU A 74 7.42 -4.83 1.28
C GLU A 74 8.34 -3.61 1.54
N ILE A 75 8.29 -2.61 0.66
CA ILE A 75 9.03 -1.35 0.86
C ILE A 75 8.52 -0.63 2.11
N SER A 76 7.20 -0.50 2.26
CA SER A 76 6.57 0.13 3.42
C SER A 76 7.00 -0.54 4.73
N SER A 77 6.91 -1.85 4.81
CA SER A 77 7.30 -2.63 5.99
C SER A 77 8.80 -2.49 6.31
N THR A 78 9.64 -2.40 5.29
CA THR A 78 11.08 -2.20 5.47
C THR A 78 11.38 -0.80 6.04
N PHE A 79 10.74 0.25 5.54
CA PHE A 79 10.87 1.59 6.11
C PHE A 79 10.31 1.68 7.54
N GLN A 80 9.23 0.97 7.85
CA GLN A 80 8.72 0.86 9.22
C GLN A 80 9.76 0.25 10.16
N GLY A 81 10.44 -0.83 9.73
CA GLY A 81 11.53 -1.45 10.49
C GLY A 81 12.72 -0.51 10.72
N LEU A 82 12.97 0.44 9.80
CA LEU A 82 13.95 1.50 9.94
C LEU A 82 13.44 2.71 10.76
N ARG A 83 12.22 2.72 11.21
CA ARG A 83 11.51 3.84 11.86
C ARG A 83 11.40 5.09 10.97
N ASP A 84 11.52 4.93 9.66
CA ASP A 84 11.23 5.97 8.67
C ASP A 84 9.72 5.92 8.33
N TYR A 85 8.91 6.40 9.27
CA TYR A 85 7.46 6.32 9.16
C TYR A 85 6.91 7.16 8.00
N GLY A 86 7.57 8.27 7.64
CA GLY A 86 7.19 9.09 6.49
C GLY A 86 7.22 8.32 5.18
N ASN A 87 8.33 7.64 4.89
CA ASN A 87 8.43 6.77 3.72
C ASN A 87 7.53 5.54 3.84
N ALA A 88 7.42 4.93 5.02
CA ALA A 88 6.50 3.80 5.24
C ALA A 88 5.05 4.17 4.86
N ILE A 89 4.54 5.31 5.33
CA ILE A 89 3.21 5.85 5.00
C ILE A 89 3.08 6.08 3.48
N LYS A 90 4.08 6.70 2.85
CA LYS A 90 4.09 6.95 1.41
C LYS A 90 3.87 5.66 0.62
N TYR A 91 4.65 4.63 0.88
CA TYR A 91 4.56 3.36 0.16
C TYR A 91 3.30 2.56 0.53
N LYS A 92 2.80 2.67 1.76
CA LYS A 92 1.50 2.09 2.15
C LYS A 92 0.33 2.74 1.38
N LYS A 93 0.34 4.05 1.18
CA LYS A 93 -0.68 4.75 0.35
C LYS A 93 -0.63 4.26 -1.11
N ILE A 94 0.56 4.05 -1.67
CA ILE A 94 0.73 3.51 -3.03
C ILE A 94 0.24 2.05 -3.12
N GLU A 95 0.58 1.21 -2.13
CA GLU A 95 0.06 -0.17 -2.02
C GLU A 95 -1.47 -0.20 -2.07
N ILE A 96 -2.12 0.64 -1.23
CA ILE A 96 -3.58 0.73 -1.14
C ILE A 96 -4.18 1.16 -2.48
N ALA A 97 -3.59 2.15 -3.16
CA ALA A 97 -4.06 2.60 -4.46
C ALA A 97 -4.05 1.47 -5.50
N HIS A 98 -2.97 0.69 -5.56
CA HIS A 98 -2.89 -0.46 -6.47
C HIS A 98 -3.83 -1.60 -6.07
N ALA A 99 -4.04 -1.83 -4.77
CA ALA A 99 -4.96 -2.85 -4.28
C ALA A 99 -6.42 -2.48 -4.58
N ASN A 100 -6.81 -1.21 -4.46
CA ASN A 100 -8.16 -0.74 -4.82
C ASN A 100 -8.47 -0.99 -6.29
N THR A 101 -7.54 -0.68 -7.21
CA THR A 101 -7.76 -0.94 -8.64
C THR A 101 -7.97 -2.43 -8.95
N ALA A 102 -7.37 -3.32 -8.17
CA ALA A 102 -7.58 -4.77 -8.32
C ALA A 102 -8.95 -5.24 -7.80
N VAL A 103 -9.48 -4.60 -6.76
CA VAL A 103 -10.82 -4.92 -6.20
C VAL A 103 -11.93 -4.43 -7.12
N GLU A 104 -11.74 -3.31 -7.79
CA GLU A 104 -12.74 -2.70 -8.68
C GLU A 104 -12.86 -3.39 -10.05
N GLN A 105 -11.98 -4.35 -10.38
CA GLN A 105 -12.05 -5.06 -11.66
C GLN A 105 -13.21 -6.06 -11.68
N PRO A 106 -14.08 -6.04 -12.73
CA PRO A 106 -15.29 -6.87 -12.82
C PRO A 106 -15.04 -8.39 -12.88
N SER A 107 -13.79 -8.82 -13.00
CA SER A 107 -13.39 -10.22 -13.09
C SER A 107 -13.22 -10.91 -11.73
N ALA A 108 -13.36 -10.18 -10.62
CA ALA A 108 -13.32 -10.80 -9.30
C ALA A 108 -14.57 -11.67 -9.09
N SER A 109 -14.39 -12.98 -8.94
CA SER A 109 -15.48 -13.88 -8.57
C SER A 109 -16.11 -13.45 -7.25
N SER A 110 -17.41 -13.63 -7.08
CA SER A 110 -18.13 -13.23 -5.86
C SER A 110 -17.56 -13.84 -4.58
N GLU A 111 -16.86 -14.96 -4.68
CA GLU A 111 -16.17 -15.64 -3.57
C GLU A 111 -14.87 -14.93 -3.14
N ALA A 112 -14.20 -14.21 -4.06
CA ALA A 112 -12.96 -13.48 -3.77
C ALA A 112 -13.20 -12.12 -3.10
N LEU A 113 -14.39 -11.53 -3.21
CA LEU A 113 -14.72 -10.21 -2.70
C LEU A 113 -14.61 -10.09 -1.16
N PRO A 114 -15.14 -11.02 -0.34
CA PRO A 114 -15.03 -10.91 1.12
C PRO A 114 -13.57 -10.97 1.61
N ALA A 115 -12.74 -11.83 1.00
CA ALA A 115 -11.32 -11.93 1.32
C ALA A 115 -10.57 -10.65 0.95
N SER A 116 -10.91 -10.01 -0.18
CA SER A 116 -10.31 -8.75 -0.60
C SER A 116 -10.73 -7.58 0.29
N PHE A 117 -11.98 -7.53 0.76
CA PHE A 117 -12.42 -6.53 1.74
C PHE A 117 -11.72 -6.68 3.09
N GLY A 118 -11.56 -7.91 3.59
CA GLY A 118 -10.76 -8.16 4.78
C GLY A 118 -9.31 -7.66 4.64
N ALA A 119 -8.70 -7.94 3.51
CA ALA A 119 -7.34 -7.46 3.21
C ALA A 119 -7.28 -5.93 3.11
N MET A 120 -8.27 -5.27 2.51
CA MET A 120 -8.34 -3.80 2.46
C MET A 120 -8.52 -3.20 3.84
N SER A 121 -9.37 -3.77 4.68
CA SER A 121 -9.52 -3.36 6.08
C SER A 121 -8.19 -3.39 6.83
N LEU A 122 -7.39 -4.45 6.66
CA LEU A 122 -6.07 -4.56 7.28
C LEU A 122 -5.10 -3.50 6.77
N ARG A 123 -5.07 -3.21 5.46
CA ARG A 123 -4.19 -2.18 4.89
C ARG A 123 -4.47 -0.79 5.45
N TYR A 124 -5.74 -0.42 5.57
CA TYR A 124 -6.12 0.85 6.18
C TYR A 124 -5.85 0.89 7.68
N LEU A 125 -6.02 -0.22 8.39
CA LEU A 125 -5.61 -0.35 9.79
C LEU A 125 -4.10 -0.11 9.96
N GLU A 126 -3.29 -0.74 9.13
CA GLU A 126 -1.84 -0.57 9.13
C GLU A 126 -1.43 0.87 8.79
N LEU A 127 -2.08 1.50 7.80
CA LEU A 127 -1.82 2.90 7.45
C LEU A 127 -2.12 3.84 8.64
N GLY A 128 -3.26 3.67 9.32
CA GLY A 128 -3.58 4.40 10.53
C GLY A 128 -2.54 4.20 11.64
N THR A 129 -2.10 2.96 11.84
CA THR A 129 -1.05 2.65 12.82
C THR A 129 0.30 3.32 12.49
N LEU A 130 0.70 3.34 11.21
CA LEU A 130 1.91 4.04 10.77
C LEU A 130 1.82 5.55 11.02
N GLN A 131 0.67 6.16 10.79
CA GLN A 131 0.44 7.58 11.10
C GLN A 131 0.50 7.85 12.60
N SER A 132 -0.05 6.95 13.43
CA SER A 132 0.10 7.03 14.89
C SER A 132 1.56 7.03 15.32
N LEU A 133 2.35 6.10 14.77
CA LEU A 133 3.78 6.00 15.06
C LEU A 133 4.55 7.25 14.59
N ASN A 134 4.22 7.80 13.41
CA ASN A 134 4.82 9.02 12.89
C ASN A 134 4.51 10.21 13.81
N ARG A 135 3.23 10.39 14.17
CA ARG A 135 2.77 11.44 15.07
C ARG A 135 3.48 11.39 16.43
N LEU A 136 3.56 10.20 17.03
CA LEU A 136 4.19 10.03 18.34
C LEU A 136 5.71 10.20 18.31
N ALA A 137 6.36 9.92 17.18
CA ALA A 137 7.81 9.98 17.06
C ALA A 137 8.36 11.39 16.73
N PHE A 138 7.58 12.19 15.98
CA PHE A 138 8.14 13.40 15.34
C PHE A 138 7.39 14.69 15.65
N PHE A 139 6.21 14.64 16.24
CA PHE A 139 5.43 15.85 16.50
C PHE A 139 5.22 16.10 17.98
N ASP A 140 5.25 17.38 18.36
CA ASP A 140 4.70 17.81 19.65
C ASP A 140 3.21 17.44 19.66
N SER A 141 2.76 16.82 20.74
CA SER A 141 1.39 16.33 20.90
C SER A 141 0.31 17.41 20.76
N GLN A 142 0.68 18.69 20.85
CA GLN A 142 -0.25 19.82 20.74
C GLN A 142 -0.13 20.57 19.41
N SER A 143 0.81 20.17 18.53
CA SER A 143 1.03 20.85 17.26
C SER A 143 -0.12 20.62 16.26
N ASP A 144 -0.27 21.55 15.31
CA ASP A 144 -1.23 21.39 14.21
C ASP A 144 -0.89 20.22 13.30
N GLU A 145 0.39 19.87 13.18
CA GLU A 145 0.87 18.69 12.47
C GLU A 145 0.36 17.41 13.12
N ALA A 146 0.52 17.28 14.44
CA ALA A 146 0.02 16.13 15.19
C ALA A 146 -1.50 16.01 15.09
N ARG A 147 -2.22 17.14 15.10
CA ARG A 147 -3.67 17.17 14.91
C ARG A 147 -4.09 16.71 13.52
N ARG A 148 -3.37 17.14 12.45
CA ARG A 148 -3.62 16.69 11.09
C ARG A 148 -3.40 15.19 10.94
N ASP A 149 -2.27 14.67 11.44
CA ASP A 149 -1.96 13.26 11.42
C ASP A 149 -3.02 12.44 12.17
N ALA A 150 -3.47 12.87 13.34
CA ALA A 150 -4.54 12.24 14.10
C ALA A 150 -5.88 12.23 13.33
N THR A 151 -6.16 13.28 12.56
CA THR A 151 -7.37 13.34 11.73
C THR A 151 -7.30 12.35 10.57
N GLU A 152 -6.16 12.24 9.89
CA GLU A 152 -5.95 11.25 8.83
C GLU A 152 -5.97 9.82 9.41
N GLU A 153 -5.35 9.60 10.57
CA GLU A 153 -5.37 8.35 11.31
C GLU A 153 -6.80 7.89 11.58
N GLN A 154 -7.65 8.77 12.11
CA GLN A 154 -9.08 8.49 12.33
C GLN A 154 -9.80 8.13 11.04
N SER A 155 -9.51 8.85 9.94
CA SER A 155 -10.09 8.57 8.62
C SER A 155 -9.72 7.17 8.14
N ASN A 156 -8.47 6.73 8.33
CA ASN A 156 -8.03 5.40 7.93
C ASN A 156 -8.72 4.29 8.75
N TYR A 157 -8.93 4.49 10.06
CA TYR A 157 -9.72 3.52 10.82
C TYR A 157 -11.19 3.48 10.39
N ASN A 158 -11.78 4.62 9.98
CA ASN A 158 -13.10 4.63 9.37
C ASN A 158 -13.15 3.82 8.07
N GLN A 159 -12.12 3.97 7.19
CA GLN A 159 -12.00 3.17 5.98
C GLN A 159 -11.81 1.69 6.31
N ALA A 160 -10.98 1.34 7.28
CA ALA A 160 -10.84 -0.05 7.72
C ALA A 160 -12.18 -0.66 8.13
N LEU A 161 -12.99 0.09 8.88
CA LEU A 161 -14.31 -0.34 9.34
C LEU A 161 -15.36 -0.38 8.22
N SER A 162 -15.26 0.46 7.19
CA SER A 162 -16.13 0.39 6.02
C SER A 162 -15.93 -0.91 5.21
N TYR A 163 -14.70 -1.41 5.16
CA TYR A 163 -14.37 -2.68 4.52
C TYR A 163 -14.66 -3.90 5.41
N ASN A 164 -14.45 -3.78 6.72
CA ASN A 164 -14.76 -4.83 7.69
C ASN A 164 -15.34 -4.25 8.98
N PRO A 165 -16.68 -4.20 9.10
CA PRO A 165 -17.36 -3.67 10.29
C PRO A 165 -17.09 -4.46 11.58
N MET A 166 -16.47 -5.64 11.50
CA MET A 166 -16.12 -6.46 12.66
C MET A 166 -14.64 -6.34 13.04
N ASN A 167 -13.88 -5.42 12.44
CA ASN A 167 -12.46 -5.22 12.75
C ASN A 167 -12.30 -4.56 14.13
N TYR A 168 -12.24 -5.39 15.19
CA TYR A 168 -12.13 -4.94 16.57
C TYR A 168 -10.89 -4.09 16.85
N ARG A 169 -9.79 -4.33 16.13
CA ARG A 169 -8.55 -3.54 16.27
C ARG A 169 -8.77 -2.10 15.76
N ALA A 170 -9.49 -1.94 14.66
CA ALA A 170 -9.80 -0.61 14.13
C ALA A 170 -10.69 0.19 15.09
N TYR A 171 -11.68 -0.45 15.72
CA TYR A 171 -12.46 0.19 16.79
C TYR A 171 -11.57 0.62 17.95
N ARG A 172 -10.70 -0.27 18.43
CA ARG A 172 -9.79 0.03 19.55
C ARG A 172 -8.92 1.26 19.27
N TYR A 173 -8.29 1.33 18.10
CA TYR A 173 -7.43 2.45 17.74
C TYR A 173 -8.23 3.73 17.47
N ARG A 174 -9.42 3.63 16.87
CA ARG A 174 -10.28 4.79 16.67
C ARG A 174 -10.77 5.38 17.99
N ALA A 175 -11.04 4.56 18.98
CA ALA A 175 -11.39 5.00 20.33
C ALA A 175 -10.28 5.88 20.94
N GLU A 176 -9.01 5.46 20.77
CA GLU A 176 -7.86 6.24 21.22
C GLU A 176 -7.85 7.65 20.62
N ILE A 177 -8.00 7.72 19.29
CA ILE A 177 -8.01 9.01 18.58
C ILE A 177 -9.21 9.88 18.98
N ARG A 178 -10.40 9.31 19.12
CA ARG A 178 -11.59 10.01 19.60
C ARG A 178 -11.39 10.59 20.99
N SER A 179 -10.71 9.85 21.87
CA SER A 179 -10.36 10.33 23.19
C SER A 179 -9.44 11.55 23.13
N LEU A 180 -8.43 11.54 22.26
CA LEU A 180 -7.55 12.71 22.04
C LEU A 180 -8.33 13.94 21.57
N PHE A 181 -9.36 13.78 20.75
CA PHE A 181 -10.27 14.84 20.29
C PHE A 181 -11.35 15.22 21.33
N CYS A 182 -11.27 14.71 22.55
CA CYS A 182 -12.26 14.92 23.62
C CYS A 182 -13.65 14.32 23.36
N ASP A 183 -13.81 13.48 22.35
CA ASP A 183 -15.06 12.76 22.06
C ASP A 183 -15.14 11.46 22.88
N ARG A 184 -15.30 11.62 24.19
CA ARG A 184 -15.31 10.48 25.13
C ARG A 184 -16.48 9.54 24.92
N ALA A 185 -17.63 10.06 24.50
CA ALA A 185 -18.82 9.23 24.29
C ALA A 185 -18.62 8.25 23.12
N SER A 186 -18.18 8.76 21.97
CA SER A 186 -17.89 7.89 20.83
C SER A 186 -16.68 7.00 21.07
N ALA A 187 -15.69 7.44 21.86
CA ALA A 187 -14.56 6.61 22.25
C ALA A 187 -14.99 5.40 23.09
N ALA A 188 -15.88 5.60 24.05
CA ALA A 188 -16.45 4.53 24.87
C ALA A 188 -17.24 3.52 24.01
N GLN A 189 -18.08 4.00 23.09
CA GLN A 189 -18.83 3.13 22.17
C GLN A 189 -17.90 2.29 21.29
N ASP A 190 -16.81 2.86 20.80
CA ASP A 190 -15.82 2.13 20.03
C ASP A 190 -15.11 1.07 20.88
N MET A 191 -14.79 1.36 22.14
CA MET A 191 -14.18 0.36 23.05
C MET A 191 -15.13 -0.81 23.33
N GLU A 192 -16.43 -0.53 23.56
CA GLU A 192 -17.44 -1.57 23.72
C GLU A 192 -17.55 -2.45 22.45
N ALA A 193 -17.52 -1.84 21.27
CA ALA A 193 -17.53 -2.55 20.01
C ALA A 193 -16.23 -3.39 19.83
N ALA A 194 -15.08 -2.85 20.20
CA ALA A 194 -13.80 -3.56 20.14
C ALA A 194 -13.82 -4.82 21.02
N VAL A 195 -14.28 -4.72 22.26
CA VAL A 195 -14.43 -5.87 23.16
C VAL A 195 -15.38 -6.92 22.59
N ARG A 196 -16.59 -6.50 22.21
CA ARG A 196 -17.62 -7.40 21.68
C ARG A 196 -17.14 -8.17 20.44
N PHE A 197 -16.51 -7.47 19.47
CA PHE A 197 -16.04 -8.13 18.26
C PHE A 197 -14.78 -8.97 18.47
N ALA A 198 -13.92 -8.65 19.44
CA ALA A 198 -12.82 -9.51 19.84
C ALA A 198 -13.34 -10.83 20.44
N GLU A 199 -14.36 -10.76 21.32
CA GLU A 199 -15.03 -11.95 21.88
C GLU A 199 -15.68 -12.81 20.78
N GLN A 200 -16.37 -12.20 19.83
CA GLN A 200 -16.97 -12.91 18.68
C GLN A 200 -15.93 -13.56 17.77
N ALA A 201 -14.75 -12.95 17.62
CA ALA A 201 -13.64 -13.52 16.88
C ALA A 201 -12.87 -14.62 17.64
N GLY A 202 -13.21 -14.86 18.92
CA GLY A 202 -12.53 -15.82 19.79
C GLY A 202 -11.20 -15.31 20.35
N ASP A 203 -10.84 -14.03 20.13
CA ASP A 203 -9.62 -13.41 20.66
C ASP A 203 -9.85 -12.91 22.09
N GLN A 204 -9.87 -13.88 23.04
CA GLN A 204 -10.15 -13.62 24.44
C GLN A 204 -9.09 -12.74 25.11
N ASP A 205 -7.85 -12.81 24.64
CA ASP A 205 -6.76 -12.00 25.18
C ASP A 205 -6.95 -10.55 24.81
N ALA A 206 -7.21 -10.25 23.52
CA ALA A 206 -7.55 -8.90 23.09
C ALA A 206 -8.80 -8.36 23.81
N ALA A 207 -9.86 -9.16 23.95
CA ALA A 207 -11.07 -8.76 24.65
C ALA A 207 -10.80 -8.40 26.12
N ARG A 208 -9.98 -9.18 26.81
CA ARG A 208 -9.54 -8.90 28.19
C ARG A 208 -8.73 -7.61 28.26
N ASP A 209 -7.73 -7.48 27.39
CA ASP A 209 -6.88 -6.29 27.38
C ASP A 209 -7.68 -5.02 27.13
N TYR A 210 -8.64 -5.06 26.19
CA TYR A 210 -9.46 -3.89 25.87
C TYR A 210 -10.41 -3.46 26.99
N LYS A 211 -10.88 -4.39 27.83
CA LYS A 211 -11.69 -4.06 29.02
C LYS A 211 -10.92 -3.23 30.06
N HIS A 212 -9.60 -3.33 30.05
CA HIS A 212 -8.74 -2.67 31.02
C HIS A 212 -7.94 -1.49 30.44
N VAL A 213 -8.13 -1.19 29.14
CA VAL A 213 -7.45 -0.05 28.51
C VAL A 213 -7.93 1.27 29.08
N THR A 214 -6.97 2.06 29.55
CA THR A 214 -7.20 3.47 29.86
C THR A 214 -6.93 4.30 28.59
N LEU A 215 -7.96 4.97 28.10
CA LEU A 215 -7.83 5.84 26.94
C LEU A 215 -6.99 7.09 27.28
N SER A 216 -6.28 7.59 26.30
CA SER A 216 -5.46 8.79 26.43
C SER A 216 -6.26 10.00 26.91
N ALA A 217 -5.58 10.91 27.62
CA ALA A 217 -6.18 12.15 28.04
C ALA A 217 -6.55 13.01 26.82
N CYS A 218 -7.65 13.71 26.93
CA CYS A 218 -8.12 14.66 25.93
C CYS A 218 -7.11 15.82 25.78
N ILE A 219 -6.88 16.25 24.54
CA ILE A 219 -6.12 17.45 24.22
C ILE A 219 -7.14 18.57 23.94
N PRO A 220 -7.32 19.52 24.89
CA PRO A 220 -8.41 20.51 24.78
C PRO A 220 -8.36 21.35 23.51
N ALA A 221 -7.13 21.68 23.03
CA ALA A 221 -6.92 22.41 21.77
C ALA A 221 -7.41 21.63 20.51
N TRP A 222 -7.67 20.33 20.63
CA TRP A 222 -8.14 19.47 19.53
C TRP A 222 -9.65 19.23 19.58
N ARG A 223 -10.37 19.74 20.58
CA ARG A 223 -11.83 19.60 20.66
C ARG A 223 -12.45 20.04 19.34
N ARG A 224 -13.37 19.25 18.83
CA ARG A 224 -14.24 19.62 17.69
C ARG A 224 -15.47 20.29 18.27
N ASP A 225 -15.79 21.47 17.80
CA ASP A 225 -17.03 22.20 18.13
C ASP A 225 -18.25 21.49 17.54
#